data_12df1b7e6dd46c4f1b30b2c6fd99a424
#
_entry.id   12df1b7e6dd46c4f1b30b2c6fd99a424
#
_cell.length_a   1.000
_cell.length_b   1.000
_cell.length_c   1.000
_cell.angle_alpha   90.00
_cell.angle_beta   90.00
_cell.angle_gamma   90.00
#
_symmetry.space_group_name_H-M   'P 1'
#
loop_
_entity.id
_entity.type
_entity.pdbx_description
1 polymer ?
#
loop_
_entity_poly.entity_id
_entity_poly.type
_entity_poly.pdbx_seq_one_letter_code
_entity_poly.pdbx_strand_id
1 'polypeptide(L)'
;AVLTLCACSGDGASSGESSSAPDYSLDTSAKVGYVYNEEISRDNMTFMFEKSRKDIETALGLETCYVDGVAVSQFENAVKALKNEGCSIIVSASHVFANSALSYAKKDKDVYILSYGGTASLTNLTTFRPKLYQPAFVCGTVAAWNSSSHKIGIVADDLMYCSNGVINAFILGIQQIYKERETDVEIIYAETKAQTETAVNTLEGKGCDVIFSYQSNDYCMYYCDSIGMRSIGFTNDMAYSAPKYGLVGYYLNWATFITDTVRTCINDNFMAEVYVGGFSEAFVKLTPYSAACKKETLTIADTLYDYVKKGKAKIFEGEIRDKDGLARVGAGATLDDMQVLAMDYLVYGVTYIDNIIDPVPNPTTSDLIVKKEYVS
;
A
#
# COMPACT_ATOMS: atom_id res chain seq x y z
N ALA A 1 -24.51 -60.98 7.49
CA ALA A 1 -23.53 -61.66 6.68
C ALA A 1 -22.14 -61.23 7.18
N VAL A 2 -21.49 -62.15 7.81
CA VAL A 2 -20.12 -62.08 8.32
C VAL A 2 -19.19 -62.30 7.12
N LEU A 3 -18.19 -61.50 6.91
CA LEU A 3 -17.10 -61.79 5.99
C LEU A 3 -15.77 -61.62 6.72
N THR A 4 -15.08 -62.72 6.67
CA THR A 4 -13.86 -63.18 7.35
C THR A 4 -12.63 -62.45 6.79
N LEU A 5 -11.72 -62.02 7.67
CA LEU A 5 -10.37 -61.60 7.36
C LEU A 5 -9.55 -62.83 6.89
N CYS A 6 -8.81 -62.66 5.80
CA CYS A 6 -7.65 -63.46 5.48
C CYS A 6 -6.38 -62.63 5.63
N ALA A 7 -5.53 -63.01 6.57
CA ALA A 7 -4.20 -62.51 6.71
C ALA A 7 -3.27 -63.27 5.73
N CYS A 8 -2.48 -62.53 4.95
CA CYS A 8 -1.30 -63.04 4.29
C CYS A 8 -0.09 -62.26 4.77
N SER A 9 0.75 -62.92 5.53
CA SER A 9 2.10 -62.53 5.88
C SER A 9 3.02 -62.64 4.65
N GLY A 10 3.68 -61.57 4.33
CA GLY A 10 4.76 -61.53 3.33
C GLY A 10 5.83 -60.61 3.82
N ASP A 11 6.94 -61.21 4.32
CA ASP A 11 8.17 -60.54 4.61
C ASP A 11 8.76 -59.96 3.33
N GLY A 12 8.92 -58.63 3.30
CA GLY A 12 9.65 -57.90 2.29
C GLY A 12 10.32 -56.70 2.96
N ALA A 13 11.58 -56.86 3.33
CA ALA A 13 12.41 -55.78 3.75
C ALA A 13 12.55 -54.75 2.61
N SER A 14 11.84 -53.66 2.69
CA SER A 14 12.05 -52.49 1.88
C SER A 14 12.82 -51.48 2.72
N SER A 15 14.08 -51.28 2.36
CA SER A 15 14.91 -50.18 2.82
C SER A 15 14.23 -48.88 2.46
N GLY A 16 13.50 -48.28 3.42
CA GLY A 16 12.97 -46.94 3.31
C GLY A 16 14.15 -45.96 3.29
N GLU A 17 14.48 -45.44 2.12
CA GLU A 17 15.18 -44.18 2.03
C GLU A 17 14.25 -43.13 2.61
N SER A 18 14.55 -42.66 3.82
CA SER A 18 14.01 -41.44 4.36
C SER A 18 14.53 -40.32 3.47
N SER A 19 13.69 -39.83 2.53
CA SER A 19 13.94 -38.53 1.92
C SER A 19 13.83 -37.49 3.04
N SER A 20 14.94 -37.17 3.66
CA SER A 20 15.08 -35.97 4.47
C SER A 20 14.70 -34.81 3.55
N ALA A 21 13.67 -34.06 3.92
CA ALA A 21 13.42 -32.76 3.29
C ALA A 21 14.75 -31.98 3.30
N PRO A 22 15.11 -31.30 2.22
CA PRO A 22 16.35 -30.55 2.18
C PRO A 22 16.37 -29.58 3.37
N ASP A 23 17.34 -29.73 4.21
CA ASP A 23 17.60 -28.80 5.32
C ASP A 23 18.17 -27.53 4.69
N TYR A 24 17.27 -26.60 4.34
CA TYR A 24 17.64 -25.27 3.92
C TYR A 24 18.08 -24.48 5.16
N SER A 25 19.33 -24.68 5.56
CA SER A 25 19.96 -23.75 6.48
C SER A 25 20.03 -22.40 5.79
N LEU A 26 19.25 -21.45 6.30
CA LEU A 26 19.29 -20.06 5.82
C LEU A 26 20.72 -19.54 5.97
N ASP A 27 21.30 -18.99 4.90
CA ASP A 27 22.54 -18.23 5.00
C ASP A 27 22.28 -16.92 5.75
N THR A 28 22.46 -16.95 7.07
CA THR A 28 22.28 -15.79 7.94
C THR A 28 23.42 -14.77 7.85
N SER A 29 24.41 -14.99 6.99
CA SER A 29 25.49 -14.01 6.74
C SER A 29 25.04 -12.86 5.83
N ALA A 30 23.95 -13.02 5.08
CA ALA A 30 23.40 -11.98 4.25
C ALA A 30 22.85 -10.82 5.09
N LYS A 31 23.03 -9.57 4.60
CA LYS A 31 22.50 -8.37 5.25
C LYS A 31 21.50 -7.67 4.30
N VAL A 32 20.46 -7.11 4.90
CA VAL A 32 19.41 -6.38 4.16
C VAL A 32 19.50 -4.89 4.48
N GLY A 33 19.64 -4.08 3.45
CA GLY A 33 19.67 -2.62 3.55
C GLY A 33 18.36 -1.99 3.10
N TYR A 34 17.87 -0.98 3.81
CA TYR A 34 16.69 -0.21 3.44
C TYR A 34 17.04 1.23 3.06
N VAL A 35 16.43 1.73 1.99
CA VAL A 35 16.56 3.12 1.57
C VAL A 35 15.20 3.80 1.69
N TYR A 36 15.11 4.78 2.59
CA TYR A 36 13.90 5.57 2.84
C TYR A 36 14.05 6.98 2.27
N ASN A 37 13.02 7.50 1.62
CA ASN A 37 13.01 8.88 1.11
C ASN A 37 12.74 9.92 2.21
N GLU A 38 12.15 9.51 3.32
CA GLU A 38 11.81 10.35 4.45
C GLU A 38 12.45 9.82 5.72
N GLU A 39 12.59 10.67 6.74
CA GLU A 39 12.91 10.21 8.08
C GLU A 39 11.76 9.34 8.61
N ILE A 40 12.11 8.35 9.42
CA ILE A 40 11.11 7.45 10.02
C ILE A 40 10.27 8.24 11.02
N SER A 41 8.97 8.27 10.81
CA SER A 41 8.00 8.84 11.74
C SER A 41 6.78 7.94 11.85
N ARG A 42 6.22 7.82 13.07
CA ARG A 42 5.07 6.95 13.33
C ARG A 42 3.87 7.25 12.42
N ASP A 43 3.73 8.47 12.00
CA ASP A 43 2.62 8.97 11.18
C ASP A 43 2.81 8.78 9.68
N ASN A 44 3.97 8.29 9.20
CA ASN A 44 4.24 8.17 7.77
C ASN A 44 4.39 6.72 7.28
N MET A 45 4.39 6.54 5.96
CA MET A 45 4.53 5.25 5.30
C MET A 45 5.90 4.60 5.56
N THR A 46 6.94 5.39 5.78
CA THR A 46 8.29 4.89 6.09
C THR A 46 8.30 4.03 7.35
N PHE A 47 7.47 4.36 8.34
CA PHE A 47 7.32 3.55 9.56
C PHE A 47 6.82 2.13 9.28
N MET A 48 5.96 1.94 8.27
CA MET A 48 5.50 0.59 7.89
C MET A 48 6.63 -0.24 7.29
N PHE A 49 7.50 0.39 6.51
CA PHE A 49 8.70 -0.29 6.01
C PHE A 49 9.69 -0.61 7.14
N GLU A 50 9.87 0.31 8.10
CA GLU A 50 10.69 0.05 9.28
C GLU A 50 10.15 -1.11 10.10
N LYS A 51 8.83 -1.20 10.28
CA LYS A 51 8.20 -2.35 10.91
C LYS A 51 8.50 -3.64 10.13
N SER A 52 8.40 -3.64 8.79
CA SER A 52 8.74 -4.81 7.99
C SER A 52 10.22 -5.19 8.10
N ARG A 53 11.12 -4.20 8.25
CA ARG A 53 12.54 -4.43 8.48
C ARG A 53 12.78 -5.22 9.78
N LYS A 54 12.11 -4.80 10.85
CA LYS A 54 12.17 -5.51 12.14
C LYS A 54 11.54 -6.90 12.10
N ASP A 55 10.48 -7.07 11.32
CA ASP A 55 9.88 -8.39 11.11
C ASP A 55 10.84 -9.35 10.39
N ILE A 56 11.67 -8.88 9.44
CA ILE A 56 12.73 -9.69 8.79
C ILE A 56 13.81 -10.11 9.79
N GLU A 57 14.29 -9.20 10.64
CA GLU A 57 15.26 -9.51 11.70
C GLU A 57 14.73 -10.65 12.57
N THR A 58 13.46 -10.58 12.97
CA THR A 58 12.82 -11.58 13.82
C THR A 58 12.56 -12.89 13.09
N ALA A 59 12.08 -12.85 11.84
CA ALA A 59 11.64 -14.04 11.11
C ALA A 59 12.79 -14.81 10.45
N LEU A 60 13.87 -14.12 10.06
CA LEU A 60 14.98 -14.71 9.33
C LEU A 60 16.31 -14.67 10.10
N GLY A 61 16.38 -13.94 11.22
CA GLY A 61 17.62 -13.78 12.00
C GLY A 61 18.71 -13.00 11.25
N LEU A 62 18.33 -12.19 10.26
CA LEU A 62 19.29 -11.43 9.45
C LEU A 62 19.63 -10.09 10.09
N GLU A 63 20.88 -9.64 9.92
CA GLU A 63 21.21 -8.25 10.21
C GLU A 63 20.59 -7.32 9.16
N THR A 64 20.05 -6.19 9.62
CA THR A 64 19.53 -5.16 8.74
C THR A 64 20.11 -3.79 9.09
N CYS A 65 20.12 -2.88 8.13
CA CYS A 65 20.44 -1.48 8.34
C CYS A 65 19.66 -0.60 7.36
N TYR A 66 19.69 0.71 7.54
CA TYR A 66 18.95 1.62 6.68
C TYR A 66 19.63 2.99 6.54
N VAL A 67 19.21 3.72 5.52
CA VAL A 67 19.47 5.16 5.32
C VAL A 67 18.13 5.83 5.10
N ASP A 68 17.83 6.87 5.83
CA ASP A 68 16.60 7.65 5.75
C ASP A 68 16.82 9.09 5.26
N GLY A 69 15.75 9.81 4.90
CA GLY A 69 15.82 11.15 4.37
C GLY A 69 16.56 11.26 3.03
N VAL A 70 16.56 10.19 2.23
CA VAL A 70 17.33 10.10 1.00
C VAL A 70 16.61 10.81 -0.15
N ALA A 71 17.23 11.85 -0.70
CA ALA A 71 16.76 12.45 -1.94
C ALA A 71 16.92 11.51 -3.14
N VAL A 72 16.03 11.61 -4.15
CA VAL A 72 16.08 10.74 -5.34
C VAL A 72 17.46 10.75 -6.02
N SER A 73 18.11 11.90 -6.10
CA SER A 73 19.47 12.06 -6.67
C SER A 73 20.56 11.35 -5.87
N GLN A 74 20.32 11.03 -4.60
CA GLN A 74 21.27 10.37 -3.69
C GLN A 74 21.05 8.87 -3.56
N PHE A 75 20.05 8.31 -4.22
CA PHE A 75 19.71 6.88 -4.12
C PHE A 75 20.90 5.95 -4.40
N GLU A 76 21.66 6.21 -5.46
CA GLU A 76 22.84 5.39 -5.82
C GLU A 76 23.91 5.44 -4.72
N ASN A 77 24.14 6.61 -4.11
CA ASN A 77 25.10 6.77 -3.01
C ASN A 77 24.61 6.04 -1.74
N ALA A 78 23.31 6.09 -1.44
CA ALA A 78 22.73 5.36 -0.33
C ALA A 78 22.91 3.84 -0.50
N VAL A 79 22.64 3.30 -1.70
CA VAL A 79 22.87 1.87 -1.98
C VAL A 79 24.34 1.50 -1.82
N LYS A 80 25.28 2.33 -2.32
CA LYS A 80 26.72 2.10 -2.14
C LYS A 80 27.13 2.12 -0.67
N ALA A 81 26.58 3.03 0.14
CA ALA A 81 26.85 3.07 1.58
C ALA A 81 26.38 1.77 2.27
N LEU A 82 25.17 1.30 1.96
CA LEU A 82 24.66 0.02 2.47
C LEU A 82 25.50 -1.18 2.00
N LYS A 83 25.95 -1.18 0.75
CA LYS A 83 26.86 -2.21 0.22
C LYS A 83 28.19 -2.27 1.00
N ASN A 84 28.73 -1.11 1.36
CA ASN A 84 29.95 -1.02 2.17
C ASN A 84 29.77 -1.58 3.59
N GLU A 85 28.54 -1.55 4.13
CA GLU A 85 28.17 -2.25 5.38
C GLU A 85 27.92 -3.74 5.19
N GLY A 86 28.07 -4.26 3.97
CA GLY A 86 27.90 -5.68 3.64
C GLY A 86 26.49 -6.06 3.20
N CYS A 87 25.60 -5.12 2.90
CA CYS A 87 24.27 -5.46 2.40
C CYS A 87 24.34 -5.97 0.97
N SER A 88 23.80 -7.17 0.74
CA SER A 88 23.64 -7.80 -0.57
C SER A 88 22.21 -7.72 -1.11
N ILE A 89 21.26 -7.38 -0.26
CA ILE A 89 19.83 -7.22 -0.59
C ILE A 89 19.40 -5.82 -0.17
N ILE A 90 18.80 -5.08 -1.11
CA ILE A 90 18.39 -3.70 -0.89
C ILE A 90 16.87 -3.57 -1.07
N VAL A 91 16.19 -3.05 -0.07
CA VAL A 91 14.78 -2.65 -0.16
C VAL A 91 14.70 -1.15 -0.43
N SER A 92 14.27 -0.81 -1.64
CA SER A 92 13.99 0.55 -2.07
C SER A 92 12.57 0.91 -1.64
N ALA A 93 12.45 1.54 -0.48
CA ALA A 93 11.20 1.66 0.27
C ALA A 93 10.38 2.92 -0.09
N SER A 94 10.49 3.39 -1.33
CA SER A 94 9.65 4.47 -1.85
C SER A 94 9.51 4.35 -3.37
N HIS A 95 8.31 4.62 -3.88
CA HIS A 95 8.05 4.62 -5.32
C HIS A 95 8.82 5.70 -6.08
N VAL A 96 9.20 6.79 -5.41
CA VAL A 96 10.00 7.86 -6.03
C VAL A 96 11.38 7.37 -6.47
N PHE A 97 11.87 6.28 -5.90
CA PHE A 97 13.14 5.65 -6.27
C PHE A 97 13.06 4.65 -7.41
N ALA A 98 11.86 4.32 -7.92
CA ALA A 98 11.67 3.20 -8.85
C ALA A 98 12.60 3.27 -10.08
N ASN A 99 12.75 4.44 -10.70
CA ASN A 99 13.64 4.64 -11.84
C ASN A 99 15.13 4.55 -11.45
N SER A 100 15.49 5.06 -10.28
CA SER A 100 16.87 4.99 -9.75
C SER A 100 17.25 3.55 -9.41
N ALA A 101 16.32 2.79 -8.79
CA ALA A 101 16.49 1.38 -8.49
C ALA A 101 16.69 0.53 -9.76
N LEU A 102 15.86 0.76 -10.80
CA LEU A 102 15.99 0.11 -12.10
C LEU A 102 17.33 0.44 -12.76
N SER A 103 17.75 1.70 -12.72
CA SER A 103 19.01 2.16 -13.30
C SER A 103 20.21 1.55 -12.57
N TYR A 104 20.16 1.49 -11.24
CA TYR A 104 21.21 0.87 -10.42
C TYR A 104 21.28 -0.65 -10.65
N ALA A 105 20.16 -1.36 -10.66
CA ALA A 105 20.11 -2.80 -10.89
C ALA A 105 20.67 -3.22 -12.27
N LYS A 106 20.61 -2.33 -13.27
CA LYS A 106 21.27 -2.54 -14.59
C LYS A 106 22.79 -2.47 -14.50
N LYS A 107 23.33 -1.57 -13.67
CA LYS A 107 24.78 -1.31 -13.52
C LYS A 107 25.46 -2.33 -12.62
N ASP A 108 24.82 -2.72 -11.51
CA ASP A 108 25.38 -3.56 -10.48
C ASP A 108 24.55 -4.83 -10.33
N LYS A 109 25.16 -5.98 -10.63
CA LYS A 109 24.53 -7.30 -10.59
C LYS A 109 24.79 -8.06 -9.29
N ASP A 110 25.62 -7.52 -8.41
CA ASP A 110 26.04 -8.16 -7.17
C ASP A 110 25.07 -7.90 -6.01
N VAL A 111 24.02 -7.12 -6.25
CA VAL A 111 22.97 -6.85 -5.26
C VAL A 111 21.60 -7.19 -5.81
N TYR A 112 20.74 -7.76 -4.98
CA TYR A 112 19.32 -7.88 -5.24
C TYR A 112 18.61 -6.62 -4.78
N ILE A 113 17.66 -6.13 -5.59
CA ILE A 113 16.86 -4.95 -5.25
C ILE A 113 15.37 -5.32 -5.25
N LEU A 114 14.71 -5.03 -4.14
CA LEU A 114 13.26 -5.09 -3.97
C LEU A 114 12.75 -3.64 -4.00
N SER A 115 12.10 -3.23 -5.09
CA SER A 115 11.71 -1.84 -5.27
C SER A 115 10.21 -1.64 -5.15
N TYR A 116 9.80 -0.79 -4.23
CA TYR A 116 8.42 -0.32 -4.16
C TYR A 116 8.12 0.61 -5.35
N GLY A 117 6.98 0.39 -5.99
CA GLY A 117 6.62 1.08 -7.22
C GLY A 117 7.29 0.44 -8.45
N GLY A 118 7.36 1.12 -9.54
CA GLY A 118 8.00 0.61 -10.75
C GLY A 118 7.17 -0.45 -11.50
N THR A 119 7.57 -0.71 -12.74
CA THR A 119 6.83 -1.57 -13.68
C THR A 119 7.72 -2.56 -14.40
N ALA A 120 8.98 -2.68 -13.97
CA ALA A 120 9.97 -3.53 -14.61
C ALA A 120 10.63 -4.46 -13.60
N SER A 121 11.04 -5.64 -14.04
CA SER A 121 11.87 -6.58 -13.31
C SER A 121 13.16 -6.89 -14.09
N LEU A 122 14.20 -7.28 -13.38
CA LEU A 122 15.50 -7.73 -13.94
C LEU A 122 15.96 -8.94 -13.12
N THR A 123 16.96 -9.66 -13.61
CA THR A 123 17.52 -10.84 -12.92
C THR A 123 17.92 -10.59 -11.47
N ASN A 124 18.08 -9.32 -11.06
CA ASN A 124 18.42 -8.88 -9.71
C ASN A 124 17.48 -7.76 -9.21
N LEU A 125 16.32 -7.57 -9.84
CA LEU A 125 15.32 -6.57 -9.45
C LEU A 125 13.93 -7.18 -9.48
N THR A 126 13.26 -7.17 -8.36
CA THR A 126 11.80 -7.33 -8.23
C THR A 126 11.17 -5.99 -7.90
N THR A 127 10.06 -5.67 -8.54
CA THR A 127 9.24 -4.53 -8.17
C THR A 127 7.93 -5.00 -7.56
N PHE A 128 7.43 -4.26 -6.57
CA PHE A 128 6.19 -4.60 -5.89
C PHE A 128 5.34 -3.36 -5.63
N ARG A 129 4.03 -3.56 -5.60
CA ARG A 129 3.06 -2.48 -5.40
C ARG A 129 1.72 -2.99 -4.88
N PRO A 130 1.01 -2.16 -4.09
CA PRO A 130 -0.29 -2.50 -3.57
C PRO A 130 -1.41 -2.14 -4.55
N LYS A 131 -2.48 -2.91 -4.54
CA LYS A 131 -3.77 -2.57 -5.15
C LYS A 131 -4.55 -1.63 -4.24
N LEU A 132 -4.03 -0.40 -4.03
CA LEU A 132 -4.67 0.59 -3.14
C LEU A 132 -6.09 0.96 -3.56
N TYR A 133 -6.43 0.79 -4.84
CA TYR A 133 -7.78 0.98 -5.33
C TYR A 133 -8.80 0.02 -4.69
N GLN A 134 -8.38 -1.16 -4.20
CA GLN A 134 -9.28 -2.11 -3.53
C GLN A 134 -9.79 -1.58 -2.18
N PRO A 135 -8.92 -1.18 -1.21
CA PRO A 135 -9.41 -0.58 0.02
C PRO A 135 -10.13 0.75 -0.23
N ALA A 136 -9.68 1.57 -1.20
CA ALA A 136 -10.33 2.82 -1.51
C ALA A 136 -11.81 2.62 -1.94
N PHE A 137 -12.08 1.60 -2.76
CA PHE A 137 -13.45 1.26 -3.18
C PHE A 137 -14.36 0.90 -1.99
N VAL A 138 -13.89 0.07 -1.08
CA VAL A 138 -14.63 -0.26 0.14
C VAL A 138 -14.79 0.96 1.05
N CYS A 139 -13.73 1.76 1.20
CA CYS A 139 -13.75 3.01 1.96
C CYS A 139 -14.76 4.03 1.40
N GLY A 140 -14.89 4.14 0.08
CA GLY A 140 -15.88 4.99 -0.58
C GLY A 140 -17.32 4.60 -0.20
N THR A 141 -17.61 3.30 -0.16
CA THR A 141 -18.90 2.78 0.31
C THR A 141 -19.15 3.14 1.78
N VAL A 142 -18.13 2.99 2.64
CA VAL A 142 -18.21 3.39 4.06
C VAL A 142 -18.46 4.88 4.19
N ALA A 143 -17.74 5.70 3.43
CA ALA A 143 -17.90 7.16 3.44
C ALA A 143 -19.34 7.57 3.08
N ALA A 144 -19.86 7.07 1.95
CA ALA A 144 -21.19 7.37 1.48
C ALA A 144 -22.28 7.00 2.49
N TRP A 145 -22.18 5.81 3.08
CA TRP A 145 -23.18 5.35 4.07
C TRP A 145 -23.16 6.19 5.35
N ASN A 146 -22.01 6.72 5.73
CA ASN A 146 -21.85 7.52 6.95
C ASN A 146 -22.05 9.01 6.73
N SER A 147 -21.97 9.52 5.51
CA SER A 147 -22.27 10.91 5.19
C SER A 147 -23.77 11.18 5.38
N SER A 148 -24.07 12.38 5.84
CA SER A 148 -25.44 12.92 5.98
C SER A 148 -25.69 14.07 5.00
N SER A 149 -24.62 14.77 4.61
CA SER A 149 -24.67 15.87 3.64
C SER A 149 -24.65 15.37 2.19
N HIS A 150 -24.25 14.13 1.95
CA HIS A 150 -23.92 13.55 0.64
C HIS A 150 -22.73 14.25 -0.06
N LYS A 151 -22.02 15.12 0.66
CA LYS A 151 -20.79 15.76 0.22
C LYS A 151 -19.59 15.16 0.92
N ILE A 152 -18.65 14.69 0.15
CA ILE A 152 -17.47 13.99 0.64
C ILE A 152 -16.23 14.72 0.14
N GLY A 153 -15.30 15.02 1.05
CA GLY A 153 -14.04 15.65 0.72
C GLY A 153 -12.93 14.63 0.55
N ILE A 154 -11.99 14.92 -0.32
CA ILE A 154 -10.72 14.19 -0.45
C ILE A 154 -9.59 15.18 -0.23
N VAL A 155 -8.67 14.83 0.69
CA VAL A 155 -7.37 15.49 0.81
C VAL A 155 -6.32 14.51 0.31
N ALA A 156 -5.61 14.89 -0.76
CA ALA A 156 -4.60 14.05 -1.40
C ALA A 156 -3.23 14.72 -1.42
N ASP A 157 -2.16 13.94 -1.58
CA ASP A 157 -0.83 14.44 -1.89
C ASP A 157 -0.27 13.77 -3.16
N ASP A 158 0.76 14.40 -3.77
CA ASP A 158 1.43 13.86 -4.95
C ASP A 158 2.42 12.73 -4.62
N LEU A 159 2.69 12.49 -3.33
CA LEU A 159 3.58 11.42 -2.87
C LEU A 159 2.89 10.05 -2.88
N MET A 160 1.56 10.03 -3.01
CA MET A 160 0.83 8.77 -3.08
C MET A 160 0.83 8.18 -4.48
N TYR A 161 1.13 6.89 -4.52
CA TYR A 161 1.21 6.13 -5.76
C TYR A 161 -0.17 5.92 -6.40
N CYS A 162 -0.27 6.17 -7.72
CA CYS A 162 -1.49 5.93 -8.50
C CYS A 162 -2.72 6.74 -8.06
N SER A 163 -2.52 7.99 -7.73
CA SER A 163 -3.58 8.86 -7.15
C SER A 163 -4.92 8.79 -7.90
N ASN A 164 -4.94 8.94 -9.23
CA ASN A 164 -6.19 8.92 -9.97
C ASN A 164 -6.93 7.58 -9.88
N GLY A 165 -6.23 6.46 -10.03
CA GLY A 165 -6.86 5.12 -9.94
C GLY A 165 -7.47 4.85 -8.56
N VAL A 166 -6.81 5.31 -7.48
CA VAL A 166 -7.29 5.14 -6.11
C VAL A 166 -8.44 6.09 -5.80
N ILE A 167 -8.32 7.37 -6.18
CA ILE A 167 -9.40 8.35 -6.04
C ILE A 167 -10.63 7.90 -6.82
N ASN A 168 -10.45 7.44 -8.05
CA ASN A 168 -11.54 6.93 -8.88
C ASN A 168 -12.22 5.71 -8.24
N ALA A 169 -11.46 4.78 -7.68
CA ALA A 169 -12.02 3.63 -6.97
C ALA A 169 -12.84 4.07 -5.75
N PHE A 170 -12.37 5.06 -5.00
CA PHE A 170 -13.12 5.62 -3.88
C PHE A 170 -14.44 6.23 -4.34
N ILE A 171 -14.44 7.01 -5.42
CA ILE A 171 -15.66 7.61 -6.00
C ILE A 171 -16.61 6.52 -6.50
N LEU A 172 -16.10 5.50 -7.19
CA LEU A 172 -16.91 4.35 -7.63
C LEU A 172 -17.50 3.58 -6.43
N GLY A 173 -16.80 3.53 -5.30
CA GLY A 173 -17.32 3.00 -4.05
C GLY A 173 -18.47 3.83 -3.48
N ILE A 174 -18.41 5.15 -3.56
CA ILE A 174 -19.52 6.05 -3.22
C ILE A 174 -20.73 5.77 -4.11
N GLN A 175 -20.51 5.56 -5.40
CA GLN A 175 -21.54 5.29 -6.39
C GLN A 175 -22.24 3.94 -6.23
N GLN A 176 -21.71 3.04 -5.38
CA GLN A 176 -22.45 1.84 -4.96
C GLN A 176 -23.65 2.18 -4.07
N ILE A 177 -23.62 3.34 -3.40
CA ILE A 177 -24.64 3.78 -2.46
C ILE A 177 -25.49 4.92 -3.08
N TYR A 178 -24.83 5.89 -3.67
CA TYR A 178 -25.48 7.00 -4.36
C TYR A 178 -25.52 6.75 -5.86
N LYS A 179 -26.51 7.29 -6.54
CA LYS A 179 -26.47 7.32 -8.00
C LYS A 179 -25.34 8.25 -8.45
N GLU A 180 -24.79 7.97 -9.62
CA GLU A 180 -23.70 8.75 -10.22
C GLU A 180 -23.99 10.26 -10.17
N ARG A 181 -25.22 10.68 -10.48
CA ARG A 181 -25.65 12.08 -10.49
C ARG A 181 -25.86 12.72 -9.10
N GLU A 182 -25.88 11.90 -8.05
CA GLU A 182 -26.03 12.32 -6.65
C GLU A 182 -24.69 12.32 -5.93
N THR A 183 -23.62 11.91 -6.60
CA THR A 183 -22.26 11.92 -6.07
C THR A 183 -21.69 13.32 -6.16
N ASP A 184 -21.26 13.86 -5.02
CA ASP A 184 -20.66 15.19 -4.89
C ASP A 184 -19.35 15.06 -4.10
N VAL A 185 -18.23 15.02 -4.83
CA VAL A 185 -16.90 14.84 -4.26
C VAL A 185 -16.04 16.06 -4.57
N GLU A 186 -15.45 16.62 -3.54
CA GLU A 186 -14.52 17.73 -3.63
C GLU A 186 -13.11 17.29 -3.27
N ILE A 187 -12.13 17.64 -4.08
CA ILE A 187 -10.72 17.22 -3.91
C ILE A 187 -9.86 18.45 -3.71
N ILE A 188 -9.01 18.40 -2.67
CA ILE A 188 -7.95 19.40 -2.45
C ILE A 188 -6.61 18.66 -2.28
N TYR A 189 -5.61 19.10 -3.03
CA TYR A 189 -4.25 18.58 -2.91
C TYR A 189 -3.47 19.42 -1.90
N ALA A 190 -2.84 18.75 -0.94
CA ALA A 190 -2.09 19.37 0.15
C ALA A 190 -0.91 18.48 0.55
N GLU A 191 0.28 19.03 0.68
CA GLU A 191 1.52 18.28 0.97
C GLU A 191 2.03 18.50 2.39
N THR A 192 1.72 19.65 3.00
CA THR A 192 2.16 19.97 4.35
C THR A 192 1.03 19.91 5.37
N LYS A 193 1.37 19.80 6.66
CA LYS A 193 0.38 19.81 7.74
C LYS A 193 -0.50 21.05 7.70
N ALA A 194 0.08 22.23 7.49
CA ALA A 194 -0.66 23.50 7.41
C ALA A 194 -1.61 23.54 6.19
N GLN A 195 -1.17 23.03 5.05
CA GLN A 195 -2.02 22.91 3.87
C GLN A 195 -3.14 21.90 4.09
N THR A 196 -2.86 20.77 4.76
CA THR A 196 -3.87 19.75 5.12
C THR A 196 -4.96 20.34 6.01
N GLU A 197 -4.58 21.12 7.05
CA GLU A 197 -5.57 21.82 7.90
C GLU A 197 -6.42 22.79 7.08
N THR A 198 -5.79 23.59 6.21
CA THR A 198 -6.50 24.51 5.31
C THR A 198 -7.45 23.77 4.38
N ALA A 199 -7.03 22.64 3.82
CA ALA A 199 -7.83 21.80 2.93
C ALA A 199 -9.06 21.23 3.65
N VAL A 200 -8.87 20.64 4.84
CA VAL A 200 -9.97 20.09 5.64
C VAL A 200 -10.97 21.17 6.03
N ASN A 201 -10.52 22.33 6.51
CA ASN A 201 -11.40 23.45 6.89
C ASN A 201 -12.16 24.00 5.68
N THR A 202 -11.54 24.04 4.51
CA THR A 202 -12.19 24.46 3.26
C THR A 202 -13.29 23.48 2.86
N LEU A 203 -13.01 22.18 2.92
CA LEU A 203 -13.97 21.12 2.60
C LEU A 203 -15.16 21.11 3.59
N GLU A 204 -14.88 21.30 4.89
CA GLU A 204 -15.92 21.45 5.90
C GLU A 204 -16.80 22.67 5.58
N GLY A 205 -16.19 23.81 5.28
CA GLY A 205 -16.93 25.04 4.88
C GLY A 205 -17.80 24.89 3.63
N LYS A 206 -17.47 23.93 2.75
CA LYS A 206 -18.26 23.56 1.57
C LYS A 206 -19.36 22.54 1.90
N GLY A 207 -19.43 22.06 3.13
CA GLY A 207 -20.45 21.14 3.62
C GLY A 207 -20.07 19.66 3.52
N CYS A 208 -18.80 19.32 3.27
CA CYS A 208 -18.33 17.94 3.39
C CYS A 208 -18.40 17.52 4.85
N ASP A 209 -18.91 16.32 5.13
CA ASP A 209 -19.05 15.78 6.48
C ASP A 209 -18.27 14.45 6.69
N VAL A 210 -17.58 13.98 5.65
CA VAL A 210 -16.62 12.89 5.68
C VAL A 210 -15.41 13.26 4.81
N ILE A 211 -14.21 13.07 5.32
CA ILE A 211 -12.96 13.31 4.60
C ILE A 211 -12.26 11.98 4.32
N PHE A 212 -11.88 11.75 3.07
CA PHE A 212 -10.95 10.71 2.69
C PHE A 212 -9.55 11.30 2.59
N SER A 213 -8.66 10.84 3.46
CA SER A 213 -7.24 11.19 3.42
C SER A 213 -6.50 10.21 2.49
N TYR A 214 -6.06 10.69 1.34
CA TYR A 214 -5.18 9.96 0.44
C TYR A 214 -3.80 10.61 0.44
N GLN A 215 -3.16 10.57 1.60
CA GLN A 215 -1.84 11.14 1.85
C GLN A 215 -0.87 10.06 2.35
N SER A 216 0.42 10.32 2.22
CA SER A 216 1.52 9.45 2.66
C SER A 216 1.65 9.34 4.19
N ASN A 217 0.85 10.12 4.92
CA ASN A 217 0.82 10.15 6.38
C ASN A 217 -0.63 10.20 6.90
N ASP A 218 -0.82 10.00 8.20
CA ASP A 218 -2.15 9.98 8.83
C ASP A 218 -2.55 11.30 9.52
N TYR A 219 -1.77 12.37 9.31
CA TYR A 219 -2.02 13.66 9.95
C TYR A 219 -3.41 14.24 9.63
N CYS A 220 -3.89 14.08 8.40
CA CYS A 220 -5.23 14.51 8.03
C CYS A 220 -6.31 13.86 8.90
N MET A 221 -6.19 12.56 9.17
CA MET A 221 -7.12 11.85 10.04
C MET A 221 -7.04 12.36 11.49
N TYR A 222 -5.83 12.60 11.98
CA TYR A 222 -5.60 13.18 13.30
C TYR A 222 -6.24 14.57 13.43
N TYR A 223 -6.03 15.44 12.43
CA TYR A 223 -6.63 16.76 12.43
C TYR A 223 -8.16 16.70 12.36
N CYS A 224 -8.74 15.87 11.49
CA CYS A 224 -10.17 15.63 11.42
C CYS A 224 -10.76 15.21 12.77
N ASP A 225 -10.11 14.27 13.47
CA ASP A 225 -10.55 13.79 14.78
C ASP A 225 -10.55 14.92 15.81
N SER A 226 -9.55 15.82 15.76
CA SER A 226 -9.41 16.94 16.69
C SER A 226 -10.53 17.98 16.58
N ILE A 227 -11.10 18.14 15.38
CA ILE A 227 -12.20 19.09 15.10
C ILE A 227 -13.59 18.43 15.05
N GLY A 228 -13.67 17.11 15.24
CA GLY A 228 -14.94 16.38 15.22
C GLY A 228 -15.42 15.94 13.82
N MET A 229 -14.55 15.99 12.82
CA MET A 229 -14.83 15.57 11.46
C MET A 229 -14.61 14.07 11.28
N ARG A 230 -15.55 13.40 10.59
CA ARG A 230 -15.36 11.99 10.24
C ARG A 230 -14.29 11.82 9.17
N SER A 231 -13.44 10.81 9.34
CA SER A 231 -12.35 10.56 8.40
C SER A 231 -12.13 9.10 8.08
N ILE A 232 -11.55 8.87 6.92
CA ILE A 232 -11.09 7.58 6.39
C ILE A 232 -9.72 7.82 5.77
N GLY A 233 -8.79 6.88 5.89
CA GLY A 233 -7.51 7.06 5.21
C GLY A 233 -6.47 6.01 5.56
N PHE A 234 -5.27 6.28 5.10
CA PHE A 234 -4.11 5.49 5.43
C PHE A 234 -3.74 5.68 6.90
N THR A 235 -3.62 4.58 7.64
CA THR A 235 -3.14 4.62 9.02
C THR A 235 -2.62 3.27 9.48
N ASN A 236 -1.56 3.29 10.27
CA ASN A 236 -1.03 2.12 10.96
C ASN A 236 -1.83 1.76 12.23
N ASP A 237 -2.46 2.76 12.82
CA ASP A 237 -3.12 2.64 14.12
C ASP A 237 -4.28 3.64 14.23
N MET A 238 -5.48 3.18 13.95
CA MET A 238 -6.70 4.00 14.02
C MET A 238 -6.92 4.59 15.41
N ALA A 239 -6.57 3.85 16.47
CA ALA A 239 -6.73 4.33 17.83
C ALA A 239 -5.78 5.50 18.17
N TYR A 240 -4.71 5.64 17.41
CA TYR A 240 -3.80 6.78 17.49
C TYR A 240 -4.25 7.92 16.57
N SER A 241 -4.52 7.61 15.30
CA SER A 241 -4.75 8.63 14.28
C SER A 241 -6.13 9.30 14.40
N ALA A 242 -7.20 8.53 14.68
CA ALA A 242 -8.55 9.08 14.73
C ALA A 242 -9.46 8.24 15.65
N PRO A 243 -9.22 8.29 16.99
CA PRO A 243 -9.90 7.41 17.96
C PRO A 243 -11.41 7.64 18.11
N LYS A 244 -11.90 8.86 17.79
CA LYS A 244 -13.30 9.23 18.04
C LYS A 244 -14.14 9.30 16.77
N TYR A 245 -13.60 9.88 15.72
CA TYR A 245 -14.31 10.21 14.49
C TYR A 245 -13.78 9.49 13.24
N GLY A 246 -12.67 8.76 13.36
CA GLY A 246 -12.23 7.86 12.29
C GLY A 246 -13.25 6.76 12.05
N LEU A 247 -13.57 6.46 10.79
CA LEU A 247 -14.51 5.42 10.40
C LEU A 247 -13.80 4.08 10.17
N VAL A 248 -12.87 4.06 9.25
CA VAL A 248 -12.02 2.93 8.88
C VAL A 248 -10.72 3.45 8.30
N GLY A 249 -9.65 2.72 8.49
CA GLY A 249 -8.38 2.96 7.84
C GLY A 249 -7.97 1.80 6.94
N TYR A 250 -6.92 2.00 6.17
CA TYR A 250 -6.25 0.93 5.46
C TYR A 250 -4.74 1.03 5.65
N TYR A 251 -4.08 -0.11 5.59
CA TYR A 251 -2.63 -0.20 5.75
C TYR A 251 -2.03 -1.28 4.87
N LEU A 252 -0.72 -1.22 4.73
CA LEU A 252 0.06 -2.12 3.91
C LEU A 252 0.79 -3.15 4.77
N ASN A 253 0.77 -4.38 4.34
CA ASN A 253 1.42 -5.49 5.02
C ASN A 253 2.62 -5.99 4.19
N TRP A 254 3.66 -5.18 4.16
CA TRP A 254 4.88 -5.43 3.40
C TRP A 254 5.64 -6.70 3.83
N ALA A 255 5.59 -6.99 5.15
CA ALA A 255 6.47 -7.95 5.78
C ALA A 255 6.45 -9.32 5.09
N THR A 256 5.26 -9.85 4.80
CA THR A 256 5.14 -11.19 4.19
C THR A 256 5.86 -11.25 2.85
N PHE A 257 5.55 -10.32 1.92
CA PHE A 257 6.16 -10.31 0.60
C PHE A 257 7.68 -10.09 0.67
N ILE A 258 8.12 -9.08 1.42
CA ILE A 258 9.54 -8.74 1.51
C ILE A 258 10.31 -9.90 2.16
N THR A 259 9.79 -10.50 3.24
CA THR A 259 10.40 -11.65 3.92
C THR A 259 10.54 -12.86 2.99
N ASP A 260 9.49 -13.17 2.23
CA ASP A 260 9.51 -14.30 1.30
C ASP A 260 10.49 -14.05 0.14
N THR A 261 10.51 -12.82 -0.40
CA THR A 261 11.46 -12.46 -1.46
C THR A 261 12.92 -12.46 -0.95
N VAL A 262 13.17 -11.93 0.27
CA VAL A 262 14.51 -12.01 0.89
C VAL A 262 14.95 -13.45 1.05
N ARG A 263 14.04 -14.32 1.49
CA ARG A 263 14.34 -15.78 1.61
C ARG A 263 14.71 -16.37 0.26
N THR A 264 14.09 -15.97 -0.85
CA THR A 264 14.49 -16.46 -2.17
C THR A 264 15.84 -15.92 -2.61
N CYS A 265 16.21 -14.68 -2.24
CA CYS A 265 17.54 -14.13 -2.51
C CYS A 265 18.65 -14.93 -1.82
N ILE A 266 18.50 -15.27 -0.53
CA ILE A 266 19.53 -15.99 0.24
C ILE A 266 19.63 -17.47 -0.10
N ASN A 267 18.65 -18.04 -0.79
CA ASN A 267 18.63 -19.44 -1.23
C ASN A 267 18.97 -19.60 -2.73
N ASP A 268 19.51 -18.58 -3.38
CA ASP A 268 19.84 -18.57 -4.82
C ASP A 268 18.63 -18.93 -5.73
N ASN A 269 17.42 -18.68 -5.24
CA ASN A 269 16.15 -18.94 -5.94
C ASN A 269 15.40 -17.65 -6.27
N PHE A 270 16.10 -16.53 -6.37
CA PHE A 270 15.45 -15.25 -6.66
C PHE A 270 14.66 -15.29 -7.97
N MET A 271 13.39 -14.97 -7.88
CA MET A 271 12.50 -14.85 -9.03
C MET A 271 12.18 -13.38 -9.27
N ALA A 272 12.66 -12.87 -10.39
CA ALA A 272 12.37 -11.51 -10.80
C ALA A 272 10.93 -11.38 -11.27
N GLU A 273 10.15 -10.53 -10.61
CA GLU A 273 8.74 -10.31 -10.93
C GLU A 273 8.33 -8.85 -10.78
N VAL A 274 7.18 -8.54 -11.35
CA VAL A 274 6.42 -7.31 -11.06
C VAL A 274 5.22 -7.73 -10.20
N TYR A 275 5.41 -7.72 -8.88
CA TYR A 275 4.39 -8.17 -7.94
C TYR A 275 3.32 -7.09 -7.72
N VAL A 276 2.05 -7.47 -7.78
CA VAL A 276 0.92 -6.59 -7.49
C VAL A 276 0.00 -7.27 -6.49
N GLY A 277 0.06 -6.84 -5.23
CA GLY A 277 -0.68 -7.47 -4.13
C GLY A 277 -1.89 -6.67 -3.68
N GLY A 278 -2.98 -7.35 -3.35
CA GLY A 278 -4.23 -6.76 -2.87
C GLY A 278 -4.77 -7.45 -1.62
N PHE A 279 -6.08 -7.49 -1.51
CA PHE A 279 -6.77 -8.15 -0.40
C PHE A 279 -6.59 -9.67 -0.39
N SER A 280 -6.53 -10.31 -1.57
CA SER A 280 -6.35 -11.77 -1.68
C SER A 280 -5.01 -12.22 -1.12
N GLU A 281 -3.96 -11.45 -1.37
CA GLU A 281 -2.60 -11.70 -0.91
C GLU A 281 -2.36 -11.17 0.53
N ALA A 282 -3.39 -10.57 1.15
CA ALA A 282 -3.28 -9.86 2.42
C ALA A 282 -2.21 -8.75 2.42
N PHE A 283 -1.85 -8.24 1.25
CA PHE A 283 -0.85 -7.20 1.08
C PHE A 283 -1.41 -5.81 1.43
N VAL A 284 -2.70 -5.62 1.23
CA VAL A 284 -3.47 -4.46 1.68
C VAL A 284 -4.53 -4.95 2.66
N LYS A 285 -4.73 -4.22 3.75
CA LYS A 285 -5.69 -4.56 4.81
C LYS A 285 -6.49 -3.33 5.23
N LEU A 286 -7.71 -3.58 5.70
CA LEU A 286 -8.50 -2.58 6.43
C LEU A 286 -8.23 -2.70 7.92
N THR A 287 -8.31 -1.59 8.64
CA THR A 287 -8.44 -1.62 10.11
C THR A 287 -9.82 -2.16 10.48
N PRO A 288 -10.03 -2.58 11.72
CA PRO A 288 -11.40 -2.76 12.21
C PRO A 288 -12.21 -1.48 12.01
N TYR A 289 -13.50 -1.61 11.68
CA TYR A 289 -14.40 -0.47 11.66
C TYR A 289 -14.57 0.09 13.06
N SER A 290 -14.56 1.41 13.18
CA SER A 290 -14.69 2.06 14.48
C SER A 290 -16.16 2.09 14.97
N ALA A 291 -16.34 2.44 16.23
CA ALA A 291 -17.67 2.67 16.81
C ALA A 291 -18.39 3.91 16.23
N ALA A 292 -17.67 4.77 15.49
CA ALA A 292 -18.25 5.92 14.80
C ALA A 292 -19.02 5.52 13.52
N CYS A 293 -18.79 4.31 12.98
CA CYS A 293 -19.53 3.79 11.84
C CYS A 293 -20.97 3.44 12.21
N LYS A 294 -21.92 3.79 11.35
CA LYS A 294 -23.29 3.28 11.44
C LYS A 294 -23.26 1.76 11.30
N LYS A 295 -24.04 1.05 12.13
CA LYS A 295 -24.01 -0.43 12.19
C LYS A 295 -24.36 -1.09 10.85
N GLU A 296 -25.25 -0.49 10.10
CA GLU A 296 -25.71 -0.97 8.79
C GLU A 296 -24.56 -0.96 7.76
N THR A 297 -23.58 -0.07 7.93
CA THR A 297 -22.39 0.02 7.07
C THR A 297 -21.59 -1.28 7.10
N LEU A 298 -21.49 -1.93 8.26
CA LEU A 298 -20.58 -3.06 8.48
C LEU A 298 -20.91 -4.23 7.55
N THR A 299 -22.17 -4.62 7.44
CA THR A 299 -22.60 -5.75 6.60
C THR A 299 -22.33 -5.49 5.12
N ILE A 300 -22.58 -4.27 4.65
CA ILE A 300 -22.39 -3.89 3.24
C ILE A 300 -20.89 -3.85 2.92
N ALA A 301 -20.10 -3.20 3.77
CA ALA A 301 -18.67 -3.05 3.58
C ALA A 301 -17.95 -4.41 3.64
N ASP A 302 -18.33 -5.29 4.58
CA ASP A 302 -17.76 -6.65 4.68
C ASP A 302 -18.12 -7.49 3.46
N THR A 303 -19.36 -7.39 2.98
CA THR A 303 -19.79 -8.10 1.75
C THR A 303 -18.99 -7.63 0.55
N LEU A 304 -18.79 -6.33 0.42
CA LEU A 304 -18.04 -5.75 -0.68
C LEU A 304 -16.55 -6.09 -0.59
N TYR A 305 -15.97 -6.01 0.61
CA TYR A 305 -14.61 -6.47 0.87
C TYR A 305 -14.40 -7.91 0.40
N ASP A 306 -15.32 -8.80 0.80
CA ASP A 306 -15.27 -10.21 0.43
C ASP A 306 -15.40 -10.43 -1.08
N TYR A 307 -16.24 -9.65 -1.77
CA TYR A 307 -16.42 -9.76 -3.21
C TYR A 307 -15.19 -9.26 -3.96
N VAL A 308 -14.60 -8.15 -3.54
CA VAL A 308 -13.34 -7.63 -4.10
C VAL A 308 -12.21 -8.64 -3.87
N LYS A 309 -12.06 -9.13 -2.64
CA LYS A 309 -11.03 -10.11 -2.26
C LYS A 309 -11.11 -11.40 -3.08
N LYS A 310 -12.32 -11.87 -3.39
CA LYS A 310 -12.57 -13.07 -4.17
C LYS A 310 -12.58 -12.82 -5.70
N GLY A 311 -12.30 -11.60 -6.15
CA GLY A 311 -12.36 -11.20 -7.57
C GLY A 311 -13.76 -11.22 -8.18
N LYS A 312 -14.81 -11.27 -7.36
CA LYS A 312 -16.20 -11.26 -7.79
C LYS A 312 -16.73 -9.87 -8.11
N ALA A 313 -16.23 -8.85 -7.42
CA ALA A 313 -16.49 -7.46 -7.76
C ALA A 313 -15.27 -6.91 -8.50
N LYS A 314 -15.49 -6.47 -9.73
CA LYS A 314 -14.49 -5.80 -10.55
C LYS A 314 -14.76 -4.31 -10.47
N ILE A 315 -13.86 -3.58 -9.83
CA ILE A 315 -14.06 -2.17 -9.48
C ILE A 315 -14.21 -1.30 -10.73
N PHE A 316 -13.41 -1.57 -11.76
CA PHE A 316 -13.41 -0.80 -13.01
C PHE A 316 -14.02 -1.61 -14.15
N GLU A 317 -15.26 -2.06 -13.97
CA GLU A 317 -16.04 -2.80 -14.97
C GLU A 317 -17.27 -2.01 -15.40
N GLY A 318 -17.61 -2.10 -16.67
CA GLY A 318 -18.79 -1.50 -17.25
C GLY A 318 -18.53 -0.10 -17.84
N GLU A 319 -19.60 0.63 -18.15
CA GLU A 319 -19.43 1.99 -18.67
C GLU A 319 -19.01 2.94 -17.55
N ILE A 320 -17.77 3.44 -17.62
CA ILE A 320 -17.23 4.44 -16.70
C ILE A 320 -16.96 5.71 -17.48
N ARG A 321 -17.54 6.82 -17.03
CA ARG A 321 -17.35 8.16 -17.60
C ARG A 321 -16.39 8.98 -16.74
N ASP A 322 -15.62 9.85 -17.40
CA ASP A 322 -14.82 10.83 -16.67
C ASP A 322 -15.69 12.02 -16.19
N LYS A 323 -15.06 12.93 -15.45
CA LYS A 323 -15.71 14.13 -14.90
C LYS A 323 -16.39 15.02 -15.95
N ASP A 324 -15.93 14.93 -17.20
CA ASP A 324 -16.46 15.70 -18.32
C ASP A 324 -17.53 14.91 -19.13
N GLY A 325 -17.88 13.69 -18.68
CA GLY A 325 -18.91 12.84 -19.27
C GLY A 325 -18.42 11.96 -20.44
N LEU A 326 -17.12 11.98 -20.77
CA LEU A 326 -16.55 11.11 -21.81
C LEU A 326 -16.42 9.69 -21.30
N ALA A 327 -16.90 8.70 -22.07
CA ALA A 327 -16.74 7.29 -21.73
C ALA A 327 -15.24 6.88 -21.83
N ARG A 328 -14.67 6.44 -20.71
CA ARG A 328 -13.27 5.98 -20.59
C ARG A 328 -13.17 4.46 -20.54
N VAL A 329 -14.20 3.80 -20.02
CA VAL A 329 -14.35 2.36 -20.03
C VAL A 329 -15.68 2.01 -20.68
N GLY A 330 -15.66 1.19 -21.71
CA GLY A 330 -16.85 0.80 -22.44
C GLY A 330 -17.70 -0.22 -21.68
N ALA A 331 -18.98 -0.34 -22.06
CA ALA A 331 -19.87 -1.33 -21.49
C ALA A 331 -19.30 -2.76 -21.65
N GLY A 332 -19.22 -3.50 -20.55
CA GLY A 332 -18.67 -4.86 -20.50
C GLY A 332 -17.14 -4.96 -20.54
N ALA A 333 -16.43 -3.83 -20.62
CA ALA A 333 -14.97 -3.81 -20.47
C ALA A 333 -14.57 -3.77 -18.99
N THR A 334 -13.39 -4.29 -18.68
CA THR A 334 -12.78 -4.24 -17.35
C THR A 334 -11.34 -3.76 -17.50
N LEU A 335 -10.88 -2.85 -16.66
CA LEU A 335 -9.48 -2.44 -16.64
C LEU A 335 -8.65 -3.44 -15.82
N ASP A 336 -7.46 -3.71 -16.31
CA ASP A 336 -6.43 -4.45 -15.56
C ASP A 336 -5.65 -3.52 -14.60
N ASP A 337 -4.79 -4.12 -13.77
CA ASP A 337 -3.98 -3.40 -12.79
C ASP A 337 -3.09 -2.32 -13.44
N MET A 338 -2.56 -2.57 -14.64
CA MET A 338 -1.69 -1.63 -15.34
C MET A 338 -2.46 -0.45 -15.91
N GLN A 339 -3.66 -0.69 -16.40
CA GLN A 339 -4.56 0.36 -16.89
C GLN A 339 -5.04 1.24 -15.74
N VAL A 340 -5.32 0.65 -14.57
CA VAL A 340 -5.66 1.42 -13.36
C VAL A 340 -4.50 2.30 -12.91
N LEU A 341 -3.27 1.78 -12.97
CA LEU A 341 -2.06 2.55 -12.66
C LEU A 341 -1.83 3.73 -13.60
N ALA A 342 -2.20 3.58 -14.85
CA ALA A 342 -1.98 4.57 -15.91
C ALA A 342 -3.13 5.58 -16.05
N MET A 343 -4.11 5.58 -15.12
CA MET A 343 -5.24 6.51 -15.18
C MET A 343 -4.78 7.96 -15.09
N ASP A 344 -5.15 8.74 -16.10
CA ASP A 344 -4.86 10.18 -16.24
C ASP A 344 -6.13 11.06 -16.12
N TYR A 345 -7.24 10.49 -15.68
CA TYR A 345 -8.53 11.15 -15.58
C TYR A 345 -9.19 10.85 -14.23
N LEU A 346 -10.14 11.70 -13.84
CA LEU A 346 -11.04 11.46 -12.71
C LEU A 346 -12.42 11.07 -13.25
N VAL A 347 -13.09 10.14 -12.56
CA VAL A 347 -14.44 9.70 -12.91
C VAL A 347 -15.50 10.76 -12.60
N TYR A 348 -16.66 10.61 -13.21
CA TYR A 348 -17.81 11.49 -12.95
C TYR A 348 -18.19 11.51 -11.46
N GLY A 349 -18.63 12.68 -10.97
CA GLY A 349 -18.97 12.90 -9.56
C GLY A 349 -18.00 13.81 -8.81
N VAL A 350 -16.92 14.25 -9.46
CA VAL A 350 -16.02 15.27 -8.94
C VAL A 350 -16.55 16.63 -9.31
N THR A 351 -16.87 17.46 -8.33
CA THR A 351 -17.45 18.79 -8.54
C THR A 351 -16.45 19.93 -8.35
N TYR A 352 -15.40 19.70 -7.60
CA TYR A 352 -14.38 20.71 -7.31
C TYR A 352 -12.98 20.07 -7.17
N ILE A 353 -11.99 20.76 -7.71
CA ILE A 353 -10.59 20.41 -7.54
C ILE A 353 -9.81 21.69 -7.26
N ASP A 354 -9.05 21.71 -6.19
CA ASP A 354 -8.14 22.80 -5.85
C ASP A 354 -6.74 22.24 -5.50
N ASN A 355 -5.73 23.06 -5.72
CA ASN A 355 -4.35 22.72 -5.40
C ASN A 355 -3.78 23.77 -4.45
N ILE A 356 -3.55 23.39 -3.21
CA ILE A 356 -2.85 24.22 -2.22
C ILE A 356 -1.37 23.78 -2.16
N ILE A 357 -0.78 23.56 -3.33
CA ILE A 357 0.62 23.09 -3.41
C ILE A 357 1.51 24.29 -3.68
N ASP A 358 2.21 24.74 -2.65
CA ASP A 358 3.41 25.53 -2.83
C ASP A 358 4.59 24.58 -3.13
N PRO A 359 5.53 24.95 -4.01
CA PRO A 359 6.66 24.07 -4.31
C PRO A 359 7.41 23.76 -3.00
N VAL A 360 7.40 22.47 -2.61
CA VAL A 360 8.20 22.00 -1.47
C VAL A 360 9.67 22.16 -1.84
N PRO A 361 10.49 22.83 -1.03
CA PRO A 361 11.92 22.90 -1.27
C PRO A 361 12.49 21.49 -1.36
N ASN A 362 13.28 21.21 -2.40
CA ASN A 362 14.01 19.95 -2.48
C ASN A 362 14.75 19.72 -1.16
N PRO A 363 14.62 18.54 -0.54
CA PRO A 363 15.33 18.26 0.70
C PRO A 363 16.83 18.53 0.48
N THR A 364 17.39 19.36 1.32
CA THR A 364 18.84 19.61 1.33
C THR A 364 19.51 18.29 1.64
N THR A 365 20.50 17.93 0.81
CA THR A 365 21.32 16.74 0.99
C THR A 365 21.90 16.71 2.41
N SER A 366 21.30 15.91 3.29
CA SER A 366 21.94 15.52 4.54
C SER A 366 23.02 14.49 4.25
N ASP A 367 24.06 14.44 5.06
CA ASP A 367 25.06 13.37 4.99
C ASP A 367 24.35 12.02 5.12
N LEU A 368 24.65 11.10 4.18
CA LEU A 368 24.06 9.78 4.19
C LEU A 368 24.68 8.97 5.34
N ILE A 369 23.91 8.77 6.40
CA ILE A 369 24.34 7.99 7.57
C ILE A 369 23.61 6.65 7.57
N VAL A 370 24.40 5.56 7.57
CA VAL A 370 23.84 4.22 7.73
C VAL A 370 23.51 3.98 9.21
N LYS A 371 22.26 3.60 9.46
CA LYS A 371 21.69 3.40 10.79
C LYS A 371 21.29 1.92 10.98
N LYS A 372 21.37 1.42 12.19
CA LYS A 372 20.97 0.03 12.56
C LYS A 372 19.74 0.01 13.47
N GLU A 373 19.61 1.01 14.33
CA GLU A 373 18.53 1.11 15.30
C GLU A 373 17.71 2.38 15.07
N TYR A 374 16.39 2.21 15.03
CA TYR A 374 15.45 3.33 15.13
C TYR A 374 15.16 3.57 16.61
N VAL A 375 15.45 4.79 17.05
CA VAL A 375 15.12 5.27 18.40
C VAL A 375 13.92 6.20 18.25
N SER A 376 12.75 5.72 18.75
CA SER A 376 11.48 6.46 18.72
C SER A 376 11.44 7.60 19.73
#